data_8fb9091b1cd3ad4c6f7b72dc7c7868bd
#
_entry.id   8fb9091b1cd3ad4c6f7b72dc7c7868bd
#
_cell.length_a   1.000
_cell.length_b   1.000
_cell.length_c   1.000
_cell.angle_alpha   90.00
_cell.angle_beta   90.00
_cell.angle_gamma   90.00
#
_symmetry.space_group_name_H-M   'P 1'
#
loop_
_entity.id
_entity.type
_entity.pdbx_description
1 polymer ?
#
loop_
_entity_poly.entity_id
_entity_poly.type
_entity_poly.pdbx_seq_one_letter_code
_entity_poly.pdbx_strand_id
1 'polypeptide(L)'
;MFRSSMLSRLACLSLAAAVALALVSCGTTAAFAQNGKTQHASEKTSAGGDVARGKYLVESVAVCGQCHTPRDSSGNLDRTRWLQGGPVPYLPARPDADWPISAPRIGGTVPADDADMIKLLTTGIWTTGNRLRLPMPQFRMDRSDAEAVVAYLKSVTPQP
;
A
#
# COMPACT_ATOMS: atom_id res chain seq x y z
N MET A 1 12.10 65.91 -15.88
CA MET A 1 11.35 67.18 -15.80
C MET A 1 10.26 67.00 -14.77
N PHE A 2 10.41 67.77 -13.75
CA PHE A 2 9.45 68.44 -12.86
C PHE A 2 8.62 67.49 -11.97
N ARG A 3 8.98 67.48 -10.71
CA ARG A 3 8.72 68.38 -9.54
C ARG A 3 7.37 68.03 -8.89
N SER A 4 7.46 67.48 -7.65
CA SER A 4 7.35 68.23 -6.39
C SER A 4 5.91 68.68 -6.14
N SER A 5 5.34 68.41 -5.01
CA SER A 5 5.42 69.12 -3.76
C SER A 5 4.46 68.49 -2.79
N MET A 6 4.85 68.15 -1.63
CA MET A 6 4.90 68.95 -0.39
C MET A 6 3.56 69.11 0.29
N LEU A 7 3.46 68.48 1.48
CA LEU A 7 3.23 69.17 2.77
C LEU A 7 1.83 69.74 3.06
N SER A 8 1.23 69.28 4.10
CA SER A 8 0.91 70.02 5.32
C SER A 8 -0.02 69.21 6.18
N ARG A 9 0.38 68.74 7.33
CA ARG A 9 0.39 69.36 8.64
C ARG A 9 -1.00 69.56 9.27
N LEU A 10 -1.03 69.06 10.45
CA LEU A 10 -1.51 69.51 11.76
C LEU A 10 -2.93 68.99 12.10
N ALA A 11 -3.06 68.14 13.05
CA ALA A 11 -3.05 68.32 14.52
C ALA A 11 -4.38 68.88 15.03
N CYS A 12 -5.02 68.13 15.89
CA CYS A 12 -5.73 68.54 17.13
C CYS A 12 -6.29 67.24 17.72
N LEU A 13 -5.76 66.75 18.76
CA LEU A 13 -5.87 66.95 20.20
C LEU A 13 -7.30 66.91 20.75
N SER A 14 -7.39 66.04 21.71
CA SER A 14 -8.16 66.05 22.97
C SER A 14 -9.56 65.41 22.90
N LEU A 15 -9.90 64.64 23.78
CA LEU A 15 -10.12 64.48 25.19
C LEU A 15 -10.92 63.20 25.48
N ALA A 16 -10.39 62.40 26.32
CA ALA A 16 -10.97 61.68 27.42
C ALA A 16 -12.50 61.48 27.52
N ALA A 17 -12.85 60.24 27.68
CA ALA A 17 -13.77 59.81 28.74
C ALA A 17 -13.70 58.29 28.94
N ALA A 18 -13.32 57.92 30.11
CA ALA A 18 -13.35 56.55 30.62
C ALA A 18 -14.81 56.10 30.83
N VAL A 19 -15.15 54.91 30.31
CA VAL A 19 -16.23 54.12 30.88
C VAL A 19 -15.76 52.67 30.91
N ALA A 20 -15.44 52.26 32.12
CA ALA A 20 -15.27 50.84 32.44
C ALA A 20 -16.66 50.19 32.44
N LEU A 21 -16.82 49.19 31.61
CA LEU A 21 -17.84 48.14 31.87
C LEU A 21 -17.26 46.82 31.50
N ALA A 22 -17.09 46.04 32.54
CA ALA A 22 -16.74 44.64 32.50
C ALA A 22 -17.84 43.85 31.75
N LEU A 23 -17.48 43.28 30.64
CA LEU A 23 -18.26 42.20 30.05
C LEU A 23 -17.41 40.96 30.04
N VAL A 24 -17.78 40.07 30.93
CA VAL A 24 -17.36 38.68 30.98
C VAL A 24 -17.72 38.06 29.64
N SER A 25 -16.79 38.04 28.73
CA SER A 25 -16.90 37.21 27.54
C SER A 25 -16.36 35.84 27.89
N CYS A 26 -17.31 34.94 28.14
CA CYS A 26 -17.09 33.51 28.19
C CYS A 26 -16.56 33.06 26.81
N GLY A 27 -15.26 33.20 26.65
CA GLY A 27 -14.56 32.69 25.46
C GLY A 27 -14.45 31.20 25.61
N THR A 28 -15.41 30.47 25.07
CA THR A 28 -15.21 29.05 24.77
C THR A 28 -14.20 28.94 23.66
N THR A 29 -12.94 28.91 24.02
CA THR A 29 -11.90 28.40 23.13
C THR A 29 -12.17 26.92 22.94
N ALA A 30 -12.89 26.59 21.85
CA ALA A 30 -12.91 25.24 21.35
C ALA A 30 -11.47 24.89 20.96
N ALA A 31 -10.77 24.28 21.88
CA ALA A 31 -9.53 23.58 21.56
C ALA A 31 -9.87 22.47 20.61
N PHE A 32 -9.65 22.73 19.31
CA PHE A 32 -9.53 21.65 18.35
C PHE A 32 -8.27 20.87 18.71
N ALA A 33 -8.43 19.96 19.65
CA ALA A 33 -7.48 18.90 19.86
C ALA A 33 -7.51 18.06 18.58
N GLN A 34 -6.62 18.36 17.66
CA GLN A 34 -6.30 17.46 16.56
C GLN A 34 -5.62 16.25 17.18
N ASN A 35 -6.45 15.34 17.66
CA ASN A 35 -6.00 14.02 18.04
C ASN A 35 -5.78 13.22 16.76
N GLY A 36 -4.76 13.65 16.01
CA GLY A 36 -4.21 12.95 14.86
C GLY A 36 -3.45 11.69 15.27
N LYS A 37 -3.98 10.93 16.20
CA LYS A 37 -3.67 9.52 16.33
C LYS A 37 -4.53 8.83 15.27
N THR A 38 -3.96 8.70 14.07
CA THR A 38 -4.33 7.61 13.20
C THR A 38 -4.08 6.35 14.03
N GLN A 39 -5.10 5.91 14.74
CA GLN A 39 -5.14 4.58 15.27
C GLN A 39 -5.23 3.69 14.03
N HIS A 40 -4.08 3.27 13.52
CA HIS A 40 -4.02 1.95 12.95
C HIS A 40 -4.53 1.05 14.07
N ALA A 41 -5.81 0.74 14.01
CA ALA A 41 -6.36 -0.33 14.82
C ALA A 41 -5.45 -1.52 14.56
N SER A 42 -4.66 -1.85 15.56
CA SER A 42 -3.97 -3.12 15.62
C SER A 42 -5.08 -4.14 15.81
N GLU A 43 -5.76 -4.43 14.71
CA GLU A 43 -6.70 -5.52 14.63
C GLU A 43 -5.87 -6.75 14.96
N LYS A 44 -6.23 -7.41 16.05
CA LYS A 44 -5.59 -8.63 16.51
C LYS A 44 -5.45 -9.55 15.30
N THR A 45 -4.26 -9.65 14.77
CA THR A 45 -3.90 -10.63 13.76
C THR A 45 -4.19 -11.98 14.38
N SER A 46 -5.30 -12.58 13.95
CA SER A 46 -5.54 -14.00 14.24
C SER A 46 -4.31 -14.76 13.74
N ALA A 47 -3.89 -15.81 14.44
CA ALA A 47 -2.69 -16.59 14.16
C ALA A 47 -2.71 -17.30 12.77
N GLY A 48 -3.09 -16.60 11.72
CA GLY A 48 -3.25 -17.08 10.37
C GLY A 48 -3.31 -16.00 9.29
N GLY A 49 -3.03 -14.74 9.63
CA GLY A 49 -3.11 -13.61 8.66
C GLY A 49 -4.55 -13.23 8.28
N ASP A 50 -4.73 -12.02 7.76
CA ASP A 50 -6.02 -11.55 7.25
C ASP A 50 -6.20 -11.96 5.79
N VAL A 51 -7.04 -12.98 5.55
CA VAL A 51 -7.32 -13.50 4.21
C VAL A 51 -7.94 -12.44 3.30
N ALA A 52 -8.78 -11.54 3.81
CA ALA A 52 -9.39 -10.47 3.01
C ALA A 52 -8.34 -9.45 2.59
N ARG A 53 -7.45 -9.06 3.49
CA ARG A 53 -6.28 -8.22 3.19
C ARG A 53 -5.37 -8.89 2.17
N GLY A 54 -5.08 -10.19 2.37
CA GLY A 54 -4.26 -10.99 1.45
C GLY A 54 -4.87 -11.06 0.05
N LYS A 55 -6.18 -11.26 -0.05
CA LYS A 55 -6.91 -11.24 -1.31
C LYS A 55 -6.70 -9.91 -2.04
N TYR A 56 -6.90 -8.79 -1.37
CA TYR A 56 -6.70 -7.46 -1.94
C TYR A 56 -5.27 -7.28 -2.44
N LEU A 57 -4.28 -7.68 -1.64
CA LEU A 57 -2.86 -7.56 -2.03
C LEU A 57 -2.53 -8.40 -3.26
N VAL A 58 -2.98 -9.65 -3.30
CA VAL A 58 -2.70 -10.59 -4.40
C VAL A 58 -3.40 -10.20 -5.68
N GLU A 59 -4.67 -9.78 -5.60
CA GLU A 59 -5.48 -9.53 -6.79
C GLU A 59 -5.35 -8.12 -7.34
N SER A 60 -5.15 -7.12 -6.47
CA SER A 60 -5.25 -5.70 -6.85
C SER A 60 -3.94 -4.93 -6.73
N VAL A 61 -3.02 -5.33 -5.84
CA VAL A 61 -1.78 -4.59 -5.60
C VAL A 61 -0.59 -5.26 -6.27
N ALA A 62 -0.32 -6.51 -5.89
CA ALA A 62 0.81 -7.28 -6.42
C ALA A 62 0.48 -8.00 -7.73
N VAL A 63 -0.80 -8.10 -8.07
CA VAL A 63 -1.35 -8.70 -9.30
C VAL A 63 -0.75 -10.06 -9.65
N CYS A 64 -0.54 -10.92 -8.65
CA CYS A 64 0.14 -12.20 -8.77
C CYS A 64 -0.47 -13.10 -9.86
N GLY A 65 -1.79 -13.00 -10.04
CA GLY A 65 -2.53 -13.76 -11.03
C GLY A 65 -2.09 -13.52 -12.47
N GLN A 66 -1.45 -12.39 -12.79
CA GLN A 66 -1.02 -12.09 -14.16
C GLN A 66 0.01 -13.09 -14.69
N CYS A 67 0.85 -13.63 -13.82
CA CYS A 67 1.85 -14.65 -14.15
C CYS A 67 1.45 -16.04 -13.63
N HIS A 68 0.82 -16.09 -12.45
CA HIS A 68 0.56 -17.34 -11.75
C HIS A 68 -0.81 -17.96 -12.05
N THR A 69 -1.52 -17.47 -13.07
CA THR A 69 -2.81 -18.04 -13.54
C THR A 69 -2.70 -18.40 -15.02
N PRO A 70 -3.17 -19.58 -15.42
CA PRO A 70 -3.23 -19.92 -16.84
C PRO A 70 -4.13 -18.96 -17.61
N ARG A 71 -4.02 -18.96 -18.93
CA ARG A 71 -4.90 -18.19 -19.79
C ARG A 71 -5.82 -19.13 -20.57
N ASP A 72 -7.02 -18.65 -20.85
CA ASP A 72 -7.96 -19.32 -21.74
C ASP A 72 -7.56 -19.12 -23.21
N SER A 73 -8.33 -19.73 -24.11
CA SER A 73 -8.10 -19.64 -25.57
C SER A 73 -8.23 -18.22 -26.15
N SER A 74 -8.87 -17.32 -25.41
CA SER A 74 -9.02 -15.91 -25.78
C SER A 74 -7.91 -15.02 -25.19
N GLY A 75 -6.98 -15.61 -24.42
CA GLY A 75 -5.88 -14.90 -23.78
C GLY A 75 -6.23 -14.25 -22.43
N ASN A 76 -7.45 -14.40 -21.93
CA ASN A 76 -7.85 -13.92 -20.62
C ASN A 76 -7.35 -14.84 -19.51
N LEU A 77 -7.24 -14.32 -18.28
CA LEU A 77 -6.91 -15.14 -17.11
C LEU A 77 -8.05 -16.16 -16.86
N ASP A 78 -7.69 -17.43 -16.82
CA ASP A 78 -8.63 -18.50 -16.49
C ASP A 78 -8.91 -18.52 -14.99
N ARG A 79 -10.03 -17.93 -14.61
CA ARG A 79 -10.44 -17.80 -13.21
C ARG A 79 -10.81 -19.13 -12.56
N THR A 80 -11.11 -20.16 -13.34
CA THR A 80 -11.37 -21.49 -12.79
C THR A 80 -10.07 -22.16 -12.32
N ARG A 81 -8.95 -21.77 -12.90
CA ARG A 81 -7.60 -22.21 -12.52
C ARG A 81 -6.78 -21.09 -11.86
N TRP A 82 -7.47 -20.29 -11.04
CA TRP A 82 -6.85 -19.14 -10.38
C TRP A 82 -5.62 -19.53 -9.56
N LEU A 83 -4.47 -18.88 -9.83
CA LEU A 83 -3.16 -19.08 -9.19
C LEU A 83 -2.58 -20.52 -9.34
N GLN A 84 -3.01 -21.27 -10.35
CA GLN A 84 -2.54 -22.63 -10.60
C GLN A 84 -1.28 -22.69 -11.49
N GLY A 85 -0.55 -21.59 -11.63
CA GLY A 85 0.60 -21.47 -12.51
C GLY A 85 0.21 -21.09 -13.94
N GLY A 86 1.14 -20.62 -14.72
CA GLY A 86 0.85 -20.22 -16.08
C GLY A 86 2.07 -19.75 -16.86
N PRO A 87 1.92 -19.45 -18.15
CA PRO A 87 2.98 -18.89 -18.95
C PRO A 87 3.30 -17.47 -18.47
N VAL A 88 4.58 -17.14 -18.46
CA VAL A 88 5.04 -15.77 -18.19
C VAL A 88 4.73 -14.90 -19.40
N PRO A 89 3.90 -13.86 -19.30
CA PRO A 89 3.46 -13.07 -20.46
C PRO A 89 4.46 -11.97 -20.87
N TYR A 90 5.66 -11.96 -20.30
CA TYR A 90 6.67 -10.94 -20.52
C TYR A 90 7.92 -11.53 -21.16
N LEU A 91 8.50 -10.80 -22.10
CA LEU A 91 9.79 -11.12 -22.69
C LEU A 91 10.89 -10.24 -22.07
N PRO A 92 12.11 -10.73 -21.96
CA PRO A 92 13.24 -9.91 -21.51
C PRO A 92 13.56 -8.82 -22.54
N ALA A 93 14.01 -7.66 -22.07
CA ALA A 93 14.42 -6.56 -22.93
C ALA A 93 15.68 -6.89 -23.76
N ARG A 94 16.43 -7.89 -23.36
CA ARG A 94 17.59 -8.44 -24.06
C ARG A 94 17.47 -9.96 -24.07
N PRO A 95 18.02 -10.67 -25.08
CA PRO A 95 18.05 -12.12 -25.07
C PRO A 95 18.64 -12.65 -23.75
N ASP A 96 17.91 -13.53 -23.08
CA ASP A 96 18.30 -14.19 -21.83
C ASP A 96 17.84 -15.65 -21.91
N ALA A 97 18.80 -16.57 -22.05
CA ALA A 97 18.54 -17.99 -22.16
C ALA A 97 17.92 -18.59 -20.88
N ASP A 98 18.12 -17.91 -19.75
CA ASP A 98 17.61 -18.32 -18.45
C ASP A 98 16.27 -17.66 -18.09
N TRP A 99 15.67 -16.90 -19.01
CA TRP A 99 14.40 -16.24 -18.73
C TRP A 99 13.29 -17.27 -18.48
N PRO A 100 12.57 -17.19 -17.36
CA PRO A 100 11.53 -18.14 -17.05
C PRO A 100 10.34 -18.00 -18.02
N ILE A 101 9.92 -19.08 -18.62
CA ILE A 101 8.79 -19.13 -19.53
C ILE A 101 7.46 -19.49 -18.83
N SER A 102 7.54 -19.95 -17.59
CA SER A 102 6.37 -20.32 -16.79
C SER A 102 6.56 -19.92 -15.33
N ALA A 103 5.46 -19.56 -14.68
CA ALA A 103 5.37 -19.28 -13.26
C ALA A 103 4.72 -20.48 -12.53
N PRO A 104 5.18 -20.86 -11.34
CA PRO A 104 4.65 -22.00 -10.61
C PRO A 104 3.24 -21.73 -10.06
N ARG A 105 2.56 -22.80 -9.67
CA ARG A 105 1.35 -22.71 -8.85
C ARG A 105 1.68 -22.10 -7.49
N ILE A 106 0.81 -21.20 -7.02
CA ILE A 106 0.92 -20.59 -5.69
C ILE A 106 -0.41 -20.61 -4.93
N GLY A 107 -1.52 -21.03 -5.57
CA GLY A 107 -2.82 -21.11 -4.95
C GLY A 107 -3.12 -22.52 -4.39
N GLY A 108 -3.66 -22.60 -3.19
CA GLY A 108 -3.96 -23.82 -2.45
C GLY A 108 -2.71 -24.42 -1.79
N THR A 109 -1.73 -24.83 -2.58
CA THR A 109 -0.43 -25.28 -2.09
C THR A 109 0.62 -24.28 -2.47
N VAL A 110 1.22 -23.63 -1.49
CA VAL A 110 2.34 -22.69 -1.68
C VAL A 110 3.65 -23.44 -1.90
N PRO A 111 4.62 -22.85 -2.62
CA PRO A 111 5.86 -23.54 -3.01
C PRO A 111 6.85 -23.85 -1.86
N ALA A 112 6.66 -23.24 -0.70
CA ALA A 112 7.52 -23.41 0.49
C ALA A 112 6.65 -23.29 1.76
N ASP A 113 7.25 -23.48 2.93
CA ASP A 113 6.57 -23.25 4.19
C ASP A 113 6.25 -21.75 4.42
N ASP A 114 5.42 -21.48 5.42
CA ASP A 114 4.94 -20.11 5.68
C ASP A 114 6.07 -19.15 6.01
N ALA A 115 7.08 -19.58 6.76
CA ALA A 115 8.21 -18.75 7.15
C ALA A 115 9.06 -18.35 5.94
N ASP A 116 9.32 -19.29 5.05
CA ASP A 116 10.06 -19.05 3.81
C ASP A 116 9.27 -18.20 2.82
N MET A 117 7.95 -18.41 2.72
CA MET A 117 7.09 -17.56 1.89
C MET A 117 7.03 -16.13 2.42
N ILE A 118 6.89 -15.94 3.73
CA ILE A 118 6.94 -14.62 4.36
C ILE A 118 8.31 -13.97 4.13
N LYS A 119 9.40 -14.70 4.34
CA LYS A 119 10.75 -14.21 4.05
C LYS A 119 10.89 -13.79 2.59
N LEU A 120 10.40 -14.59 1.66
CA LEU A 120 10.40 -14.27 0.24
C LEU A 120 9.70 -12.94 -0.05
N LEU A 121 8.50 -12.76 0.47
CA LEU A 121 7.67 -11.58 0.23
C LEU A 121 8.21 -10.31 0.93
N THR A 122 8.92 -10.48 2.04
CA THR A 122 9.53 -9.35 2.77
C THR A 122 10.92 -8.97 2.27
N THR A 123 11.69 -9.92 1.73
CA THR A 123 13.10 -9.72 1.38
C THR A 123 13.43 -9.95 -0.09
N GLY A 124 12.59 -10.66 -0.83
CA GLY A 124 12.89 -11.12 -2.20
C GLY A 124 13.92 -12.23 -2.27
N ILE A 125 14.23 -12.90 -1.15
CA ILE A 125 15.23 -13.98 -1.06
C ILE A 125 14.51 -15.31 -0.95
N TRP A 126 14.83 -16.24 -1.85
CA TRP A 126 14.32 -17.60 -1.83
C TRP A 126 15.00 -18.48 -0.78
N THR A 127 14.46 -19.65 -0.53
CA THR A 127 15.01 -20.64 0.44
C THR A 127 16.48 -20.97 0.22
N THR A 128 16.91 -20.97 -1.05
CA THR A 128 18.32 -21.22 -1.45
C THR A 128 19.27 -20.06 -1.16
N GLY A 129 18.78 -18.94 -0.63
CA GLY A 129 19.57 -17.72 -0.43
C GLY A 129 19.70 -16.83 -1.67
N ASN A 130 19.19 -17.26 -2.81
CA ASN A 130 19.23 -16.50 -4.04
C ASN A 130 18.07 -15.48 -4.11
N ARG A 131 18.30 -14.38 -4.81
CA ARG A 131 17.23 -13.44 -5.14
C ARG A 131 16.26 -14.06 -6.14
N LEU A 132 14.98 -13.71 -6.02
CA LEU A 132 14.02 -14.03 -7.08
C LEU A 132 14.47 -13.47 -8.41
N ARG A 133 14.29 -14.27 -9.45
CA ARG A 133 14.63 -13.90 -10.82
C ARG A 133 13.48 -13.12 -11.44
N LEU A 134 13.84 -12.14 -12.27
CA LEU A 134 12.87 -11.46 -13.12
C LEU A 134 12.14 -12.51 -14.02
N PRO A 135 10.88 -12.28 -14.38
CA PRO A 135 10.08 -11.07 -14.14
C PRO A 135 9.38 -11.05 -12.76
N MET A 136 9.57 -12.05 -11.90
CA MET A 136 9.00 -12.01 -10.55
C MET A 136 9.59 -10.82 -9.78
N PRO A 137 8.76 -9.87 -9.32
CA PRO A 137 9.24 -8.73 -8.55
C PRO A 137 9.84 -9.17 -7.21
N GLN A 138 10.86 -8.45 -6.76
CA GLN A 138 11.38 -8.62 -5.41
C GLN A 138 10.56 -7.75 -4.46
N PHE A 139 9.52 -8.30 -3.90
CA PHE A 139 8.66 -7.61 -2.96
C PHE A 139 9.42 -7.20 -1.69
N ARG A 140 8.92 -6.18 -1.02
CA ARG A 140 9.38 -5.64 0.26
C ARG A 140 8.16 -5.34 1.12
N MET A 141 7.29 -6.33 1.26
CA MET A 141 6.08 -6.20 2.05
C MET A 141 6.42 -6.10 3.52
N ASP A 142 5.57 -5.42 4.29
CA ASP A 142 5.59 -5.57 5.74
C ASP A 142 5.23 -7.01 6.11
N ARG A 143 5.69 -7.45 7.28
CA ARG A 143 5.47 -8.83 7.73
C ARG A 143 3.98 -9.19 7.77
N SER A 144 3.15 -8.31 8.30
CA SER A 144 1.69 -8.52 8.38
C SER A 144 1.03 -8.68 7.02
N ASP A 145 1.47 -7.91 6.01
CA ASP A 145 0.98 -8.02 4.64
C ASP A 145 1.45 -9.34 4.00
N ALA A 146 2.69 -9.75 4.25
CA ALA A 146 3.20 -11.04 3.78
C ALA A 146 2.45 -12.22 4.40
N GLU A 147 2.16 -12.17 5.71
CA GLU A 147 1.33 -13.16 6.41
C GLU A 147 -0.09 -13.24 5.84
N ALA A 148 -0.71 -12.08 5.56
CA ALA A 148 -2.02 -12.00 4.93
C ALA A 148 -2.01 -12.61 3.51
N VAL A 149 -0.99 -12.32 2.71
CA VAL A 149 -0.82 -12.91 1.37
C VAL A 149 -0.71 -14.43 1.47
N VAL A 150 0.12 -14.96 2.36
CA VAL A 150 0.29 -16.42 2.54
C VAL A 150 -1.03 -17.06 2.96
N ALA A 151 -1.77 -16.44 3.90
CA ALA A 151 -3.07 -16.92 4.34
C ALA A 151 -4.07 -16.99 3.18
N TYR A 152 -4.14 -15.94 2.36
CA TYR A 152 -5.00 -15.95 1.17
C TYR A 152 -4.59 -17.02 0.16
N LEU A 153 -3.30 -17.11 -0.18
CA LEU A 153 -2.82 -18.11 -1.14
C LEU A 153 -3.22 -19.54 -0.73
N LYS A 154 -3.11 -19.87 0.56
CA LYS A 154 -3.52 -21.17 1.12
C LYS A 154 -5.03 -21.39 1.11
N SER A 155 -5.82 -20.32 1.19
CA SER A 155 -7.30 -20.38 1.16
C SER A 155 -7.86 -20.61 -0.25
N VAL A 156 -7.06 -20.42 -1.29
CA VAL A 156 -7.50 -20.63 -2.68
C VAL A 156 -7.74 -22.12 -2.92
N THR A 157 -8.98 -22.48 -3.14
CA THR A 157 -9.35 -23.85 -3.50
C THR A 157 -9.29 -23.99 -5.03
N PRO A 158 -8.46 -24.91 -5.58
CA PRO A 158 -8.52 -25.21 -7.00
C PRO A 158 -9.92 -25.70 -7.35
N GLN A 159 -10.50 -25.15 -8.40
CA GLN A 159 -11.77 -25.68 -8.94
C GLN A 159 -11.48 -26.98 -9.69
N PRO A 160 -12.33 -27.99 -9.56
CA PRO A 160 -12.18 -29.27 -10.26
C PRO A 160 -12.33 -29.13 -11.79
#